data_a75e5f521a4c8ea95b490408902976cc
#
_entry.id   a75e5f521a4c8ea95b490408902976cc
#
_cell.length_a   1.000
_cell.length_b   1.000
_cell.length_c   1.000
_cell.angle_alpha   90.00
_cell.angle_beta   90.00
_cell.angle_gamma   90.00
#
_symmetry.space_group_name_H-M   'P 1'
#
loop_
_entity.id
_entity.type
_entity.pdbx_description
1 polymer ?
#
loop_
_entity_poly.entity_id
_entity_poly.type
_entity_poly.pdbx_seq_one_letter_code
_entity_poly.pdbx_strand_id
1 'polypeptide(L)'
;MFPKRNTTRDKLIIKKEGIEYILPVGWSLSDSGSYGFRNKLQDCAFAYGSNIVGDGKIDGRTIQVEFDLRGYTELEHDESVNIACSYFAQSNYDLYVGRNDRLYHIAGLSKIKQVFRKGFKQRWTCITVSLLLADPFRYGTNQILIQREFTEEQQDAEINFQNPSSVDVPLILTFKPLKSATANSITLLHTQTGKSMQLRDTLLTNPAIAVVNAETGTVYR
;
A
#
# COMPACT_ATOMS: atom_id res chain seq x y z
N MET A 1 0.77 -16.75 -33.31
CA MET A 1 0.70 -17.53 -32.06
C MET A 1 0.84 -16.54 -30.93
N PHE A 2 -0.22 -16.21 -30.20
CA PHE A 2 -0.14 -15.27 -29.06
C PHE A 2 0.59 -15.98 -27.92
N PRO A 3 1.56 -15.32 -27.24
CA PRO A 3 2.21 -15.94 -26.10
C PRO A 3 1.17 -16.30 -25.06
N LYS A 4 1.19 -17.53 -24.55
CA LYS A 4 0.34 -17.96 -23.44
C LYS A 4 0.61 -17.00 -22.28
N ARG A 5 -0.40 -16.20 -21.91
CA ARG A 5 -0.33 -15.36 -20.72
C ARG A 5 0.04 -16.23 -19.52
N ASN A 6 1.07 -15.85 -18.82
CA ASN A 6 1.43 -16.50 -17.57
C ASN A 6 0.34 -16.15 -16.54
N THR A 7 -0.61 -17.04 -16.34
CA THR A 7 -1.83 -16.85 -15.54
C THR A 7 -1.54 -16.45 -14.08
N THR A 8 -0.33 -16.71 -13.60
CA THR A 8 0.10 -16.28 -12.27
C THR A 8 0.43 -14.79 -12.18
N ARG A 9 0.81 -14.15 -13.28
CA ARG A 9 1.19 -12.73 -13.29
C ARG A 9 0.01 -11.76 -13.21
N ASP A 10 -1.16 -12.15 -13.74
CA ASP A 10 -2.35 -11.29 -13.79
C ASP A 10 -3.35 -11.60 -12.66
N LYS A 11 -2.93 -12.34 -11.63
CA LYS A 11 -3.78 -12.71 -10.51
C LYS A 11 -4.06 -11.49 -9.63
N LEU A 12 -5.32 -11.12 -9.51
CA LEU A 12 -5.80 -10.11 -8.58
C LEU A 12 -6.41 -10.80 -7.36
N ILE A 13 -6.03 -10.36 -6.15
CA ILE A 13 -6.56 -10.90 -4.90
C ILE A 13 -6.96 -9.74 -4.01
N ILE A 14 -8.21 -9.72 -3.57
CA ILE A 14 -8.69 -8.82 -2.52
C ILE A 14 -8.40 -9.47 -1.17
N LYS A 15 -7.72 -8.75 -0.28
CA LYS A 15 -7.39 -9.20 1.08
C LYS A 15 -8.05 -8.26 2.08
N LYS A 16 -8.88 -8.81 2.95
CA LYS A 16 -9.54 -8.07 4.02
C LYS A 16 -9.69 -8.94 5.26
N GLU A 17 -9.24 -8.44 6.41
CA GLU A 17 -9.42 -9.10 7.72
C GLU A 17 -8.98 -10.58 7.73
N GLY A 18 -7.89 -10.90 7.01
CA GLY A 18 -7.38 -12.28 6.89
C GLY A 18 -8.11 -13.15 5.86
N ILE A 19 -9.15 -12.64 5.20
CA ILE A 19 -9.87 -13.36 4.14
C ILE A 19 -9.31 -12.93 2.79
N GLU A 20 -9.06 -13.90 1.91
CA GLU A 20 -8.58 -13.65 0.56
C GLU A 20 -9.66 -14.04 -0.47
N TYR A 21 -10.00 -13.08 -1.34
CA TYR A 21 -10.89 -13.29 -2.48
C TYR A 21 -10.09 -13.24 -3.78
N ILE A 22 -9.93 -14.39 -4.44
CA ILE A 22 -9.25 -14.48 -5.71
C ILE A 22 -10.22 -14.06 -6.81
N LEU A 23 -9.90 -12.97 -7.51
CA LEU A 23 -10.71 -12.49 -8.61
C LEU A 23 -10.57 -13.39 -9.86
N PRO A 24 -11.59 -13.46 -10.72
CA PRO A 24 -11.56 -14.29 -11.91
C PRO A 24 -10.39 -13.96 -12.85
N VAL A 25 -9.93 -14.98 -13.58
CA VAL A 25 -8.88 -14.82 -14.59
C VAL A 25 -9.38 -13.93 -15.74
N GLY A 26 -8.52 -13.04 -16.21
CA GLY A 26 -8.85 -12.11 -17.29
C GLY A 26 -9.25 -10.70 -16.82
N TRP A 27 -9.40 -10.50 -15.52
CA TRP A 27 -9.53 -9.17 -14.95
C TRP A 27 -8.17 -8.50 -14.94
N SER A 28 -8.13 -7.24 -15.36
CA SER A 28 -6.87 -6.50 -15.49
C SER A 28 -6.88 -5.23 -14.66
N LEU A 29 -5.74 -4.94 -14.04
CA LEU A 29 -5.51 -3.66 -13.38
C LEU A 29 -4.88 -2.68 -14.37
N SER A 30 -5.50 -1.53 -14.52
CA SER A 30 -4.95 -0.36 -15.20
C SER A 30 -4.55 0.67 -14.14
N ASP A 31 -3.24 0.89 -14.04
CA ASP A 31 -2.65 1.91 -13.18
C ASP A 31 -1.75 2.79 -14.06
N SER A 32 -2.17 4.03 -14.29
CA SER A 32 -1.42 4.99 -15.11
C SER A 32 -0.03 5.29 -14.55
N GLY A 33 0.21 4.98 -13.27
CA GLY A 33 1.46 5.30 -12.59
C GLY A 33 1.68 6.81 -12.38
N SER A 34 0.72 7.64 -12.77
CA SER A 34 0.80 9.09 -12.57
C SER A 34 0.48 9.45 -11.11
N TYR A 35 1.27 10.36 -10.58
CA TYR A 35 1.07 10.93 -9.26
C TYR A 35 0.76 12.42 -9.39
N GLY A 36 -0.32 12.86 -8.73
CA GLY A 36 -0.60 14.27 -8.53
C GLY A 36 0.16 14.79 -7.31
N PHE A 37 0.59 16.04 -7.37
CA PHE A 37 1.17 16.73 -6.21
C PHE A 37 0.20 17.80 -5.71
N ARG A 38 0.14 17.99 -4.40
CA ARG A 38 -0.70 19.01 -3.76
C ARG A 38 -0.10 20.42 -3.88
N ASN A 39 0.48 20.69 -5.06
CA ASN A 39 1.04 22.01 -5.38
C ASN A 39 0.10 22.73 -6.35
N LYS A 40 -0.18 23.99 -6.07
CA LYS A 40 -0.96 24.87 -6.95
C LYS A 40 -0.14 26.12 -7.22
N LEU A 41 -0.30 26.65 -8.44
CA LEU A 41 0.23 27.97 -8.75
C LEU A 41 -0.80 29.01 -8.31
N GLN A 42 -0.34 30.00 -7.56
CA GLN A 42 -1.13 31.16 -7.17
C GLN A 42 -0.48 32.41 -7.78
N ASP A 43 -1.26 33.14 -8.56
CA ASP A 43 -0.77 34.35 -9.21
C ASP A 43 -0.39 35.40 -8.17
N CYS A 44 0.74 36.08 -8.43
CA CYS A 44 1.21 37.17 -7.60
C CYS A 44 0.45 38.44 -7.99
N ALA A 45 -0.18 39.09 -7.02
CA ALA A 45 -0.80 40.38 -7.24
C ALA A 45 0.28 41.43 -7.60
N PHE A 46 0.07 42.15 -8.70
CA PHE A 46 0.94 43.22 -9.16
C PHE A 46 2.40 42.83 -9.54
N ALA A 47 2.65 41.52 -9.75
CA ALA A 47 3.95 41.01 -10.21
C ALA A 47 3.78 39.98 -11.31
N TYR A 48 4.82 39.83 -12.15
CA TYR A 48 4.83 38.75 -13.13
C TYR A 48 5.19 37.44 -12.44
N GLY A 49 4.47 36.37 -12.82
CA GLY A 49 4.71 35.00 -12.33
C GLY A 49 3.74 34.58 -11.23
N SER A 50 3.95 33.37 -10.74
CA SER A 50 3.10 32.72 -9.74
C SER A 50 3.94 32.08 -8.66
N ASN A 51 3.45 32.06 -7.45
CA ASN A 51 4.04 31.32 -6.33
C ASN A 51 3.50 29.89 -6.29
N ILE A 52 4.35 28.94 -5.94
CA ILE A 52 3.92 27.58 -5.65
C ILE A 52 3.37 27.52 -4.23
N VAL A 53 2.09 27.17 -4.12
CA VAL A 53 1.40 26.97 -2.83
C VAL A 53 1.03 25.51 -2.71
N GLY A 54 1.47 24.89 -1.63
CA GLY A 54 1.21 23.48 -1.34
C GLY A 54 2.24 22.89 -0.39
N ASP A 55 2.01 21.67 0.04
CA ASP A 55 2.92 20.94 0.94
C ASP A 55 3.90 20.02 0.19
N GLY A 56 3.86 20.01 -1.15
CA GLY A 56 4.71 19.17 -2.00
C GLY A 56 4.41 17.68 -1.89
N LYS A 57 3.39 17.28 -1.14
CA LYS A 57 3.04 15.88 -0.95
C LYS A 57 2.25 15.34 -2.14
N ILE A 58 2.28 14.03 -2.28
CA ILE A 58 1.53 13.32 -3.32
C ILE A 58 0.08 13.18 -2.89
N ASP A 59 -0.84 13.50 -3.81
CA ASP A 59 -2.27 13.30 -3.61
C ASP A 59 -2.66 11.82 -3.66
N GLY A 60 -3.79 11.49 -3.02
CA GLY A 60 -4.50 10.26 -3.28
C GLY A 60 -4.82 10.13 -4.78
N ARG A 61 -4.92 8.91 -5.26
CA ARG A 61 -5.15 8.63 -6.67
C ARG A 61 -6.20 7.57 -6.91
N THR A 62 -6.57 7.38 -8.15
CA THR A 62 -7.52 6.36 -8.57
C THR A 62 -6.83 5.36 -9.49
N ILE A 63 -7.08 4.08 -9.24
CA ILE A 63 -6.71 2.99 -10.16
C ILE A 63 -7.98 2.34 -10.72
N GLN A 64 -7.85 1.61 -11.82
CA GLN A 64 -8.99 0.98 -12.46
C GLN A 64 -8.79 -0.51 -12.64
N VAL A 65 -9.84 -1.27 -12.36
CA VAL A 65 -9.92 -2.70 -12.69
C VAL A 65 -10.91 -2.86 -13.83
N GLU A 66 -10.47 -3.51 -14.90
CA GLU A 66 -11.26 -3.72 -16.10
C GLU A 66 -11.48 -5.21 -16.35
N PHE A 67 -12.71 -5.57 -16.71
CA PHE A 67 -13.08 -6.93 -17.03
C PHE A 67 -14.34 -7.00 -17.90
N ASP A 68 -14.45 -8.07 -18.67
CA ASP A 68 -15.64 -8.38 -19.46
C ASP A 68 -16.46 -9.47 -18.76
N LEU A 69 -17.78 -9.27 -18.69
CA LEU A 69 -18.73 -10.27 -18.24
C LEU A 69 -19.65 -10.70 -19.39
N ARG A 70 -19.92 -12.00 -19.46
CA ARG A 70 -20.83 -12.60 -20.44
C ARG A 70 -21.77 -13.55 -19.72
N GLY A 71 -23.07 -13.49 -20.05
CA GLY A 71 -24.08 -14.44 -19.63
C GLY A 71 -24.71 -15.18 -20.81
N TYR A 72 -25.23 -16.35 -20.60
CA TYR A 72 -26.05 -17.06 -21.57
C TYR A 72 -27.45 -16.44 -21.67
N THR A 73 -27.95 -15.93 -20.54
CA THR A 73 -29.21 -15.18 -20.43
C THR A 73 -28.95 -13.78 -19.88
N GLU A 74 -29.91 -12.88 -20.02
CA GLU A 74 -29.82 -11.54 -19.42
C GLU A 74 -29.82 -11.61 -17.90
N LEU A 75 -30.60 -12.52 -17.30
CA LEU A 75 -30.66 -12.70 -15.85
C LEU A 75 -29.31 -13.16 -15.29
N GLU A 76 -28.72 -14.21 -15.88
CA GLU A 76 -27.39 -14.68 -15.46
C GLU A 76 -26.31 -13.61 -15.59
N HIS A 77 -26.43 -12.78 -16.65
CA HIS A 77 -25.52 -11.67 -16.85
C HIS A 77 -25.65 -10.63 -15.71
N ASP A 78 -26.88 -10.23 -15.37
CA ASP A 78 -27.14 -9.25 -14.32
C ASP A 78 -26.72 -9.75 -12.94
N GLU A 79 -26.97 -11.03 -12.64
CA GLU A 79 -26.46 -11.68 -11.42
C GLU A 79 -24.93 -11.65 -11.37
N SER A 80 -24.26 -11.97 -12.47
CA SER A 80 -22.81 -11.94 -12.58
C SER A 80 -22.24 -10.54 -12.37
N VAL A 81 -22.90 -9.51 -12.91
CA VAL A 81 -22.54 -8.10 -12.70
C VAL A 81 -22.68 -7.73 -11.24
N ASN A 82 -23.77 -8.09 -10.59
CA ASN A 82 -24.02 -7.80 -9.19
C ASN A 82 -22.95 -8.46 -8.29
N ILE A 83 -22.64 -9.73 -8.53
CA ILE A 83 -21.59 -10.45 -7.80
C ILE A 83 -20.22 -9.78 -8.02
N ALA A 84 -19.86 -9.47 -9.27
CA ALA A 84 -18.60 -8.83 -9.57
C ALA A 84 -18.46 -7.45 -8.92
N CYS A 85 -19.52 -6.65 -8.93
CA CYS A 85 -19.53 -5.35 -8.29
C CYS A 85 -19.44 -5.47 -6.76
N SER A 86 -20.02 -6.51 -6.15
CA SER A 86 -19.99 -6.71 -4.71
C SER A 86 -18.57 -6.93 -4.16
N TYR A 87 -17.65 -7.51 -4.92
CA TYR A 87 -16.25 -7.65 -4.52
C TYR A 87 -15.60 -6.29 -4.21
N PHE A 88 -15.99 -5.24 -4.93
CA PHE A 88 -15.40 -3.91 -4.79
C PHE A 88 -16.23 -2.94 -3.95
N ALA A 89 -17.44 -3.32 -3.53
CA ALA A 89 -18.31 -2.48 -2.72
C ALA A 89 -17.80 -2.25 -1.29
N GLN A 90 -16.77 -3.00 -0.91
CA GLN A 90 -16.13 -2.89 0.40
C GLN A 90 -15.23 -1.65 0.48
N SER A 91 -14.93 -1.22 1.70
CA SER A 91 -13.94 -0.19 1.99
C SER A 91 -12.79 -0.75 2.82
N ASN A 92 -11.63 -0.08 2.76
CA ASN A 92 -10.44 -0.41 3.53
C ASN A 92 -10.01 -1.87 3.37
N TYR A 93 -9.58 -2.22 2.18
CA TYR A 93 -9.03 -3.53 1.85
C TYR A 93 -7.77 -3.42 1.01
N ASP A 94 -7.02 -4.49 0.95
CA ASP A 94 -5.81 -4.59 0.15
C ASP A 94 -6.10 -5.29 -1.17
N LEU A 95 -5.58 -4.73 -2.26
CA LEU A 95 -5.60 -5.35 -3.58
C LEU A 95 -4.19 -5.80 -3.94
N TYR A 96 -3.98 -7.12 -3.95
CA TYR A 96 -2.73 -7.72 -4.42
C TYR A 96 -2.76 -7.94 -5.92
N VAL A 97 -1.64 -7.60 -6.58
CA VAL A 97 -1.48 -7.72 -8.03
C VAL A 97 -0.27 -8.61 -8.33
N GLY A 98 -0.54 -9.85 -8.76
CA GLY A 98 0.49 -10.86 -8.96
C GLY A 98 1.49 -10.55 -10.07
N ARG A 99 1.11 -9.72 -11.07
CA ARG A 99 1.99 -9.37 -12.20
C ARG A 99 3.27 -8.66 -11.77
N ASN A 100 3.18 -7.79 -10.78
CA ASN A 100 4.30 -6.98 -10.29
C ASN A 100 4.59 -7.18 -8.81
N ASP A 101 3.95 -8.16 -8.19
CA ASP A 101 4.07 -8.48 -6.76
C ASP A 101 3.89 -7.24 -5.87
N ARG A 102 2.78 -6.53 -6.10
CA ARG A 102 2.47 -5.28 -5.41
C ARG A 102 1.13 -5.34 -4.73
N LEU A 103 1.07 -4.63 -3.61
CA LEU A 103 -0.10 -4.43 -2.78
C LEU A 103 -0.53 -2.98 -2.87
N TYR A 104 -1.83 -2.75 -2.97
CA TYR A 104 -2.46 -1.44 -2.99
C TYR A 104 -3.48 -1.35 -1.86
N HIS A 105 -3.38 -0.34 -1.03
CA HIS A 105 -4.36 -0.06 0.01
C HIS A 105 -5.55 0.70 -0.56
N ILE A 106 -6.68 0.01 -0.71
CA ILE A 106 -7.89 0.57 -1.30
C ILE A 106 -8.75 1.19 -0.19
N ALA A 107 -8.97 2.49 -0.26
CA ALA A 107 -9.85 3.20 0.66
C ALA A 107 -11.33 2.91 0.37
N GLY A 108 -11.66 2.75 -0.90
CA GLY A 108 -13.03 2.44 -1.31
C GLY A 108 -13.27 2.55 -2.80
N LEU A 109 -14.52 2.36 -3.16
CA LEU A 109 -15.01 2.45 -4.54
C LEU A 109 -15.30 3.91 -4.91
N SER A 110 -14.81 4.35 -6.06
CA SER A 110 -15.14 5.68 -6.62
C SER A 110 -16.30 5.61 -7.62
N LYS A 111 -16.18 4.71 -8.60
CA LYS A 111 -17.13 4.64 -9.71
C LYS A 111 -17.12 3.25 -10.34
N ILE A 112 -18.29 2.81 -10.79
CA ILE A 112 -18.45 1.67 -11.69
C ILE A 112 -19.01 2.20 -13.03
N LYS A 113 -18.33 1.88 -14.11
CA LYS A 113 -18.77 2.17 -15.47
C LYS A 113 -19.06 0.86 -16.17
N GLN A 114 -20.23 0.77 -16.78
CA GLN A 114 -20.68 -0.37 -17.56
C GLN A 114 -20.89 0.04 -19.02
N VAL A 115 -20.36 -0.73 -19.95
CA VAL A 115 -20.51 -0.49 -21.38
C VAL A 115 -20.94 -1.79 -22.05
N PHE A 116 -22.17 -1.83 -22.52
CA PHE A 116 -22.69 -2.99 -23.27
C PHE A 116 -22.02 -3.12 -24.63
N ARG A 117 -21.64 -4.33 -24.97
CA ARG A 117 -21.11 -4.65 -26.31
C ARG A 117 -22.26 -4.72 -27.33
N LYS A 118 -22.17 -3.93 -28.38
CA LYS A 118 -23.18 -3.91 -29.45
C LYS A 118 -23.37 -5.30 -30.07
N GLY A 119 -24.62 -5.67 -30.33
CA GLY A 119 -24.99 -6.92 -31.00
C GLY A 119 -25.18 -8.14 -30.04
N PHE A 120 -24.98 -7.99 -28.74
CA PHE A 120 -25.09 -9.10 -27.79
C PHE A 120 -26.29 -9.03 -26.82
N LYS A 121 -27.34 -8.27 -27.19
CA LYS A 121 -28.61 -8.19 -26.43
C LYS A 121 -28.43 -8.05 -24.93
N GLN A 122 -27.58 -7.13 -24.47
CA GLN A 122 -27.31 -6.87 -23.06
C GLN A 122 -26.71 -8.05 -22.26
N ARG A 123 -26.17 -9.06 -22.94
CA ARG A 123 -25.57 -10.23 -22.30
C ARG A 123 -24.03 -10.19 -22.26
N TRP A 124 -23.44 -9.12 -22.75
CA TRP A 124 -22.00 -8.90 -22.72
C TRP A 124 -21.67 -7.45 -22.37
N THR A 125 -21.01 -7.24 -21.24
CA THR A 125 -20.65 -5.92 -20.72
C THR A 125 -19.17 -5.85 -20.41
N CYS A 126 -18.54 -4.75 -20.78
CA CYS A 126 -17.25 -4.35 -20.27
C CYS A 126 -17.47 -3.47 -19.04
N ILE A 127 -16.85 -3.86 -17.92
CA ILE A 127 -16.96 -3.15 -16.65
C ILE A 127 -15.61 -2.55 -16.32
N THR A 128 -15.63 -1.27 -15.94
CA THR A 128 -14.48 -0.55 -15.40
C THR A 128 -14.83 -0.10 -13.99
N VAL A 129 -14.11 -0.62 -13.00
CA VAL A 129 -14.25 -0.26 -11.60
C VAL A 129 -13.12 0.69 -11.23
N SER A 130 -13.45 1.88 -10.77
CA SER A 130 -12.48 2.89 -10.30
C SER A 130 -12.37 2.83 -8.79
N LEU A 131 -11.17 2.58 -8.29
CA LEU A 131 -10.85 2.40 -6.88
C LEU A 131 -10.03 3.57 -6.36
N LEU A 132 -10.37 4.06 -5.17
CA LEU A 132 -9.69 5.17 -4.50
C LEU A 132 -8.54 4.65 -3.65
N LEU A 133 -7.37 5.24 -3.84
CA LEU A 133 -6.21 5.08 -2.97
C LEU A 133 -6.02 6.39 -2.21
N ALA A 134 -6.30 6.38 -0.90
CA ALA A 134 -5.96 7.49 -0.02
C ALA A 134 -4.44 7.59 0.14
N ASP A 135 -3.80 6.43 0.23
CA ASP A 135 -2.36 6.28 0.15
C ASP A 135 -1.97 5.95 -1.31
N PRO A 136 -1.25 6.84 -2.00
CA PRO A 136 -0.98 6.70 -3.42
C PRO A 136 0.08 5.65 -3.75
N PHE A 137 0.76 5.08 -2.75
CA PHE A 137 1.90 4.21 -2.94
C PHE A 137 1.54 2.76 -3.28
N ARG A 138 2.53 2.07 -3.81
CA ARG A 138 2.50 0.63 -4.09
C ARG A 138 3.46 -0.05 -3.14
N TYR A 139 2.96 -0.98 -2.38
CA TYR A 139 3.75 -1.70 -1.39
C TYR A 139 4.30 -3.00 -1.95
N GLY A 140 5.54 -3.33 -1.58
CA GLY A 140 6.08 -4.67 -1.81
C GLY A 140 5.43 -5.66 -0.84
N THR A 141 5.29 -6.90 -1.25
CA THR A 141 4.75 -7.96 -0.38
C THR A 141 5.77 -8.49 0.61
N ASN A 142 7.06 -8.28 0.33
CA ASN A 142 8.14 -8.74 1.20
C ASN A 142 8.55 -7.64 2.17
N GLN A 143 8.47 -7.94 3.45
CA GLN A 143 9.06 -7.11 4.49
C GLN A 143 10.55 -7.36 4.58
N ILE A 144 11.33 -6.29 4.70
CA ILE A 144 12.76 -6.38 4.98
C ILE A 144 12.91 -6.41 6.50
N LEU A 145 13.32 -7.55 7.04
CA LEU A 145 13.60 -7.73 8.46
C LEU A 145 15.13 -7.79 8.65
N ILE A 146 15.65 -6.86 9.45
CA ILE A 146 17.05 -6.88 9.86
C ILE A 146 17.08 -7.14 11.37
N GLN A 147 17.68 -8.24 11.76
CA GLN A 147 17.85 -8.61 13.15
C GLN A 147 19.33 -8.51 13.53
N ARG A 148 19.59 -7.90 14.68
CA ARG A 148 20.92 -7.83 15.29
C ARG A 148 20.81 -8.16 16.76
N GLU A 149 21.75 -8.96 17.25
CA GLU A 149 21.93 -9.27 18.66
C GLU A 149 23.19 -8.55 19.15
N PHE A 150 23.06 -7.91 20.30
CA PHE A 150 24.15 -7.19 20.94
C PHE A 150 24.54 -7.94 22.21
N THR A 151 25.83 -8.11 22.41
CA THR A 151 26.39 -8.67 23.63
C THR A 151 26.63 -7.56 24.66
N GLU A 152 26.82 -7.91 25.91
CA GLU A 152 27.09 -6.96 27.03
C GLU A 152 28.33 -6.08 26.77
N GLU A 153 29.26 -6.54 25.95
CA GLU A 153 30.49 -5.82 25.62
C GLU A 153 30.29 -4.76 24.51
N GLN A 154 29.17 -4.83 23.77
CA GLN A 154 28.88 -3.91 22.68
C GLN A 154 27.95 -2.80 23.15
N GLN A 155 28.51 -1.63 23.44
CA GLN A 155 27.71 -0.45 23.82
C GLN A 155 27.15 0.27 22.61
N ASP A 156 27.86 0.25 21.49
CA ASP A 156 27.47 0.89 20.24
C ASP A 156 27.51 -0.12 19.10
N ALA A 157 26.51 -0.05 18.23
CA ALA A 157 26.50 -0.87 17.02
C ALA A 157 25.84 -0.12 15.86
N GLU A 158 26.43 -0.29 14.69
CA GLU A 158 25.92 0.30 13.46
C GLU A 158 25.14 -0.75 12.67
N ILE A 159 23.93 -0.37 12.24
CA ILE A 159 23.12 -1.16 11.35
C ILE A 159 22.97 -0.39 10.03
N ASN A 160 23.62 -0.93 8.99
CA ASN A 160 23.48 -0.37 7.65
C ASN A 160 22.34 -1.06 6.91
N PHE A 161 21.39 -0.27 6.42
CA PHE A 161 20.35 -0.77 5.53
C PHE A 161 20.08 0.26 4.44
N GLN A 162 19.69 -0.26 3.28
CA GLN A 162 19.30 0.58 2.16
C GLN A 162 17.78 0.47 1.98
N ASN A 163 17.11 1.63 1.93
CA ASN A 163 15.72 1.69 1.56
C ASN A 163 15.59 1.48 0.02
N PRO A 164 15.01 0.37 -0.45
CA PRO A 164 14.86 0.13 -1.89
C PRO A 164 13.69 0.90 -2.51
N SER A 165 12.90 1.61 -1.70
CA SER A 165 11.78 2.40 -2.20
C SER A 165 12.21 3.76 -2.70
N SER A 166 11.38 4.38 -3.56
CA SER A 166 11.59 5.74 -4.06
C SER A 166 11.10 6.83 -3.11
N VAL A 167 10.57 6.44 -1.95
CA VAL A 167 10.02 7.34 -0.94
C VAL A 167 10.56 6.96 0.44
N ASP A 168 10.52 7.91 1.37
CA ASP A 168 10.85 7.64 2.75
C ASP A 168 9.84 6.66 3.35
N VAL A 169 10.34 5.61 3.98
CA VAL A 169 9.52 4.57 4.60
C VAL A 169 9.75 4.62 6.10
N PRO A 170 8.68 4.67 6.91
CA PRO A 170 8.79 4.60 8.35
C PRO A 170 9.34 3.25 8.80
N LEU A 171 10.13 3.28 9.87
CA LEU A 171 10.72 2.07 10.45
C LEU A 171 9.88 1.59 11.64
N ILE A 172 9.76 0.28 11.78
CA ILE A 172 9.29 -0.36 13.01
C ILE A 172 10.50 -0.97 13.68
N LEU A 173 10.83 -0.48 14.88
CA LEU A 173 11.98 -0.90 15.65
C LEU A 173 11.50 -1.71 16.85
N THR A 174 11.99 -2.93 16.98
CA THR A 174 11.65 -3.81 18.09
C THR A 174 12.88 -4.10 18.92
N PHE A 175 12.84 -3.73 20.19
CA PHE A 175 13.91 -3.97 21.18
C PHE A 175 13.47 -5.07 22.12
N LYS A 176 14.25 -6.13 22.18
CA LYS A 176 13.99 -7.27 23.04
C LYS A 176 15.23 -7.55 23.88
N PRO A 177 15.19 -7.34 25.21
CA PRO A 177 16.29 -7.74 26.06
C PRO A 177 16.50 -9.25 26.02
N LEU A 178 17.73 -9.68 25.85
CA LEU A 178 18.13 -11.09 25.95
C LEU A 178 18.53 -11.35 27.40
N LYS A 179 17.97 -12.35 28.04
CA LYS A 179 18.19 -12.73 29.47
C LYS A 179 17.66 -11.66 30.45
N SER A 180 18.26 -11.57 31.61
CA SER A 180 17.88 -10.67 32.70
C SER A 180 18.49 -9.27 32.59
N ALA A 181 19.04 -8.92 31.44
CA ALA A 181 19.58 -7.59 31.19
C ALA A 181 18.50 -6.53 31.26
N THR A 182 18.79 -5.39 31.84
CA THR A 182 17.92 -4.22 31.89
C THR A 182 18.48 -3.15 30.96
N ALA A 183 17.70 -2.72 30.00
CA ALA A 183 18.06 -1.59 29.15
C ALA A 183 17.50 -0.30 29.76
N ASN A 184 18.37 0.54 30.33
CA ASN A 184 17.96 1.82 30.92
C ASN A 184 17.65 2.89 29.87
N SER A 185 18.37 2.87 28.76
CA SER A 185 18.11 3.76 27.62
C SER A 185 18.66 3.14 26.34
N ILE A 186 17.96 3.39 25.25
CA ILE A 186 18.38 3.03 23.90
C ILE A 186 18.38 4.32 23.08
N THR A 187 19.53 4.68 22.52
CA THR A 187 19.64 5.84 21.64
C THR A 187 19.84 5.37 20.21
N LEU A 188 19.01 5.86 19.31
CA LEU A 188 19.13 5.64 17.87
C LEU A 188 19.62 6.92 17.24
N LEU A 189 20.68 6.84 16.46
CA LEU A 189 21.24 7.93 15.69
C LEU A 189 21.17 7.62 14.21
N HIS A 190 20.48 8.45 13.46
CA HIS A 190 20.53 8.39 12.00
C HIS A 190 21.77 9.13 11.52
N THR A 191 22.82 8.40 11.16
CA THR A 191 24.15 8.94 10.91
C THR A 191 24.21 9.96 9.77
N GLN A 192 23.39 9.78 8.74
CA GLN A 192 23.37 10.71 7.58
C GLN A 192 22.72 12.05 7.90
N THR A 193 21.68 12.09 8.73
CA THR A 193 20.94 13.33 9.07
C THR A 193 21.30 13.92 10.42
N GLY A 194 22.04 13.16 11.25
CA GLY A 194 22.34 13.54 12.62
C GLY A 194 21.13 13.54 13.57
N LYS A 195 19.95 13.12 13.09
CA LYS A 195 18.75 13.05 13.95
C LYS A 195 18.87 11.88 14.90
N SER A 196 18.49 12.10 16.15
CA SER A 196 18.51 11.06 17.16
C SER A 196 17.15 10.92 17.86
N MET A 197 16.87 9.70 18.31
CA MET A 197 15.73 9.36 19.13
C MET A 197 16.24 8.57 20.35
N GLN A 198 15.76 8.89 21.52
CA GLN A 198 16.10 8.19 22.72
C GLN A 198 14.86 7.57 23.36
N LEU A 199 14.89 6.26 23.55
CA LEU A 199 13.92 5.52 24.34
C LEU A 199 14.50 5.35 25.75
N ARG A 200 13.80 5.87 26.77
CA ARG A 200 14.14 5.69 28.18
C ARG A 200 13.05 4.84 28.83
N ASP A 201 13.38 3.63 29.18
CA ASP A 201 12.48 2.73 29.91
C ASP A 201 13.28 1.93 30.94
N THR A 202 13.20 2.35 32.18
CA THR A 202 13.89 1.69 33.29
C THR A 202 13.31 0.33 33.67
N LEU A 203 12.16 -0.01 33.06
CA LEU A 203 11.45 -1.25 33.30
C LEU A 203 11.54 -2.23 32.12
N LEU A 204 12.33 -1.91 31.08
CA LEU A 204 12.52 -2.81 29.96
C LEU A 204 13.45 -3.96 30.36
N THR A 205 12.87 -5.02 30.87
CA THR A 205 13.56 -6.26 31.27
C THR A 205 12.96 -7.44 30.55
N ASN A 206 13.72 -8.51 30.35
CA ASN A 206 13.16 -9.74 29.79
C ASN A 206 12.02 -10.28 30.73
N PRO A 207 10.79 -10.60 30.19
CA PRO A 207 10.44 -10.76 28.77
C PRO A 207 9.83 -9.51 28.07
N ALA A 208 9.88 -8.32 28.66
CA ALA A 208 9.28 -7.14 28.06
C ALA A 208 9.91 -6.80 26.68
N ILE A 209 9.11 -6.29 25.78
CA ILE A 209 9.52 -5.89 24.44
C ILE A 209 9.07 -4.44 24.24
N ALA A 210 9.96 -3.57 23.78
CA ALA A 210 9.58 -2.23 23.36
C ALA A 210 9.50 -2.17 21.83
N VAL A 211 8.38 -1.72 21.32
CA VAL A 211 8.16 -1.52 19.89
C VAL A 211 7.95 -0.04 19.62
N VAL A 212 8.79 0.53 18.78
CA VAL A 212 8.68 1.91 18.30
C VAL A 212 8.20 1.87 16.87
N ASN A 213 7.00 2.35 16.63
CA ASN A 213 6.43 2.49 15.30
C ASN A 213 6.59 3.94 14.84
N ALA A 214 7.49 4.19 13.89
CA ALA A 214 7.75 5.52 13.38
C ALA A 214 6.63 6.02 12.45
N GLU A 215 5.80 5.13 11.90
CA GLU A 215 4.65 5.49 11.06
C GLU A 215 3.55 6.18 11.88
N THR A 216 3.20 5.59 13.00
CA THR A 216 2.15 6.09 13.89
C THR A 216 2.66 7.04 14.97
N GLY A 217 3.97 7.15 15.13
CA GLY A 217 4.61 7.91 16.20
C GLY A 217 4.34 7.31 17.59
N THR A 218 4.05 6.02 17.67
CA THR A 218 3.65 5.34 18.92
C THR A 218 4.75 4.43 19.44
N VAL A 219 4.80 4.28 20.76
CA VAL A 219 5.68 3.34 21.45
C VAL A 219 4.81 2.41 22.28
N TYR A 220 5.01 1.11 22.11
CA TYR A 220 4.32 0.06 22.85
C TYR A 220 5.31 -0.72 23.71
N ARG A 221 4.79 -1.29 24.78
CA ARG A 221 5.51 -2.18 25.66
C ARG A 221 4.75 -3.49 25.82
#